data_6b94ee6da603d32f62278be27943cf26
#
_entry.id   6b94ee6da603d32f62278be27943cf26
#
_cell.length_a   1.000
_cell.length_b   1.000
_cell.length_c   1.000
_cell.angle_alpha   90.00
_cell.angle_beta   90.00
_cell.angle_gamma   90.00
#
_symmetry.space_group_name_H-M   'P 1'
#
loop_
_entity.id
_entity.type
_entity.pdbx_description
1 polymer ?
#
loop_
_entity_poly.entity_id
_entity_poly.type
_entity_poly.pdbx_seq_one_letter_code
_entity_poly.pdbx_strand_id
1 'polypeptide(L)'
;EQVIWGGVNGTTGEFDGFCPLLLADGGVDVAATPVTAANVIAELQKVTAAIPAAIYNKEDLHIYVGSAIYRFYVQALGVVGAGSGIENKGTLWFNGTPLTVDGVKIYYSPGMPANSMVAAEVSNLFFGCGLESDFNEIRLIDMAEIDGSQNVRFIQRWKAGIQYGIRQDIILYQ
;
A
#
# COMPACT_ATOMS: atom_id res chain seq x y z
N GLU A 1 -8.29 2.38 -2.43
CA GLU A 1 -6.95 2.07 -1.92
C GLU A 1 -6.88 2.10 -0.38
N GLN A 2 -7.50 3.08 0.28
CA GLN A 2 -7.50 3.17 1.74
C GLN A 2 -8.06 1.91 2.42
N VAL A 3 -9.14 1.36 1.89
CA VAL A 3 -9.75 0.11 2.41
C VAL A 3 -8.84 -1.10 2.16
N ILE A 4 -8.14 -1.14 1.01
CA ILE A 4 -7.26 -2.24 0.65
C ILE A 4 -6.08 -2.38 1.63
N TRP A 5 -5.52 -1.26 2.09
CA TRP A 5 -4.37 -1.30 3.00
C TRP A 5 -4.76 -1.21 4.47
N GLY A 6 -5.59 -0.28 4.85
CA GLY A 6 -5.90 0.04 6.24
C GLY A 6 -7.37 -0.09 6.62
N GLY A 7 -8.22 -0.66 5.75
CA GLY A 7 -9.63 -0.89 6.07
C GLY A 7 -9.79 -1.82 7.27
N VAL A 8 -10.76 -1.51 8.12
CA VAL A 8 -11.20 -2.39 9.21
C VAL A 8 -12.65 -2.68 9.00
N ASN A 9 -12.99 -3.97 8.89
CA ASN A 9 -14.34 -4.43 8.64
C ASN A 9 -15.34 -3.85 9.65
N GLY A 10 -16.43 -3.28 9.13
CA GLY A 10 -17.48 -2.66 9.93
C GLY A 10 -17.13 -1.30 10.56
N THR A 11 -15.92 -0.77 10.36
CA THR A 11 -15.49 0.52 10.91
C THR A 11 -15.05 1.49 9.82
N THR A 12 -13.99 1.18 9.10
CA THR A 12 -13.43 2.03 8.05
C THR A 12 -13.50 1.39 6.66
N GLY A 13 -14.05 0.19 6.57
CA GLY A 13 -14.22 -0.57 5.33
C GLY A 13 -15.23 -1.69 5.46
N GLU A 14 -15.55 -2.30 4.35
CA GLU A 14 -16.45 -3.46 4.25
C GLU A 14 -15.68 -4.78 4.46
N PHE A 15 -14.35 -4.75 4.47
CA PHE A 15 -13.46 -5.87 4.73
C PHE A 15 -12.16 -5.39 5.36
N ASP A 16 -11.43 -6.31 5.99
CA ASP A 16 -10.12 -6.01 6.57
C ASP A 16 -9.08 -5.84 5.47
N GLY A 17 -8.33 -4.73 5.55
CA GLY A 17 -7.21 -4.44 4.67
C GLY A 17 -5.99 -5.31 4.96
N PHE A 18 -4.95 -5.23 4.12
CA PHE A 18 -3.73 -6.02 4.31
C PHE A 18 -3.07 -5.79 5.67
N CYS A 19 -2.96 -4.54 6.14
CA CYS A 19 -2.33 -4.26 7.43
C CYS A 19 -3.09 -4.91 8.62
N PRO A 20 -4.42 -4.75 8.77
CA PRO A 20 -5.17 -5.46 9.81
C PRO A 20 -5.11 -6.98 9.68
N LEU A 21 -5.18 -7.53 8.47
CA LEU A 21 -5.07 -8.98 8.27
C LEU A 21 -3.70 -9.53 8.69
N LEU A 22 -2.62 -8.86 8.29
CA LEU A 22 -1.26 -9.24 8.65
C LEU A 22 -1.02 -9.11 10.16
N LEU A 23 -1.58 -8.07 10.77
CA LEU A 23 -1.50 -7.85 12.21
C LEU A 23 -2.22 -8.96 13.00
N ALA A 24 -3.38 -9.40 12.51
CA ALA A 24 -4.16 -10.45 13.16
C ALA A 24 -3.51 -11.83 13.04
N ASP A 25 -2.82 -12.13 11.94
CA ASP A 25 -2.28 -13.45 11.64
C ASP A 25 -0.84 -13.68 12.15
N GLY A 26 -0.05 -12.65 12.31
CA GLY A 26 1.34 -12.81 12.76
C GLY A 26 1.89 -11.66 13.57
N GLY A 27 1.11 -10.61 13.75
CA GLY A 27 1.56 -9.40 14.43
C GLY A 27 2.50 -8.55 13.58
N VAL A 28 3.23 -7.68 14.23
CA VAL A 28 4.20 -6.77 13.63
C VAL A 28 5.56 -7.48 13.52
N ASP A 29 6.15 -7.51 12.33
CA ASP A 29 7.48 -8.10 12.09
C ASP A 29 8.60 -7.11 12.46
N VAL A 30 8.39 -5.84 12.17
CA VAL A 30 9.33 -4.77 12.52
C VAL A 30 8.59 -3.67 13.26
N ALA A 31 8.93 -3.45 14.53
CA ALA A 31 8.32 -2.41 15.34
C ALA A 31 8.63 -1.02 14.79
N ALA A 32 7.59 -0.25 14.51
CA ALA A 32 7.72 1.09 13.97
C ALA A 32 8.17 2.10 15.04
N THR A 33 9.06 2.98 14.61
CA THR A 33 9.30 4.26 15.30
C THR A 33 8.72 5.39 14.47
N PRO A 34 8.38 6.54 15.05
CA PRO A 34 7.89 7.67 14.25
C PRO A 34 8.89 8.04 13.16
N VAL A 35 8.48 7.86 11.90
CA VAL A 35 9.35 8.10 10.75
C VAL A 35 9.47 9.60 10.49
N THR A 36 10.68 10.08 10.30
CA THR A 36 11.05 11.46 9.97
C THR A 36 12.06 11.47 8.83
N ALA A 37 12.30 12.61 8.21
CA ALA A 37 13.31 12.74 7.16
C ALA A 37 14.73 12.36 7.62
N ALA A 38 15.01 12.43 8.94
CA ALA A 38 16.33 12.09 9.49
C ALA A 38 16.54 10.57 9.67
N ASN A 39 15.47 9.81 9.97
CA ASN A 39 15.59 8.38 10.29
C ASN A 39 15.00 7.45 9.22
N VAL A 40 14.31 7.99 8.21
CA VAL A 40 13.59 7.19 7.21
C VAL A 40 14.47 6.14 6.52
N ILE A 41 15.73 6.47 6.24
CA ILE A 41 16.67 5.52 5.61
C ILE A 41 16.96 4.36 6.55
N ALA A 42 17.20 4.63 7.83
CA ALA A 42 17.46 3.60 8.83
C ALA A 42 16.22 2.70 9.06
N GLU A 43 15.02 3.28 9.05
CA GLU A 43 13.78 2.51 9.19
C GLU A 43 13.51 1.64 7.96
N LEU A 44 13.75 2.13 6.75
CA LEU A 44 13.68 1.33 5.53
C LEU A 44 14.71 0.18 5.53
N GLN A 45 15.92 0.42 6.02
CA GLN A 45 16.93 -0.62 6.17
C GLN A 45 16.54 -1.71 7.18
N LYS A 46 15.80 -1.38 8.24
CA LYS A 46 15.23 -2.40 9.14
C LYS A 46 14.23 -3.29 8.40
N VAL A 47 13.39 -2.70 7.55
CA VAL A 47 12.44 -3.47 6.75
C VAL A 47 13.17 -4.37 5.76
N THR A 48 14.18 -3.86 5.03
CA THR A 48 14.96 -4.66 4.08
C THR A 48 15.75 -5.78 4.77
N ALA A 49 16.27 -5.53 5.96
CA ALA A 49 16.99 -6.54 6.76
C ALA A 49 16.06 -7.66 7.27
N ALA A 50 14.77 -7.38 7.47
CA ALA A 50 13.79 -8.37 7.89
C ALA A 50 13.29 -9.26 6.73
N ILE A 51 13.54 -8.88 5.48
CA ILE A 51 13.10 -9.65 4.31
C ILE A 51 13.79 -11.01 4.27
N PRO A 52 13.03 -12.11 4.15
CA PRO A 52 13.62 -13.44 4.03
C PRO A 52 14.55 -13.57 2.82
N ALA A 53 15.68 -14.25 2.99
CA ALA A 53 16.67 -14.42 1.93
C ALA A 53 16.10 -15.14 0.68
N ALA A 54 15.06 -15.95 0.85
CA ALA A 54 14.41 -16.67 -0.24
C ALA A 54 13.71 -15.77 -1.26
N ILE A 55 13.21 -14.61 -0.82
CA ILE A 55 12.50 -13.66 -1.66
C ILE A 55 13.33 -12.40 -1.97
N TYR A 56 14.40 -12.18 -1.24
CA TYR A 56 15.31 -11.06 -1.46
C TYR A 56 15.88 -11.15 -2.89
N ASN A 57 15.88 -10.10 -3.61
CA ASN A 57 16.33 -10.00 -5.00
C ASN A 57 15.36 -10.58 -6.06
N LYS A 58 14.13 -10.92 -5.71
CA LYS A 58 13.09 -11.20 -6.72
C LYS A 58 12.61 -9.89 -7.35
N GLU A 59 12.31 -9.93 -8.63
CA GLU A 59 11.95 -8.73 -9.41
C GLU A 59 10.60 -8.13 -8.98
N ASP A 60 9.69 -8.95 -8.50
CA ASP A 60 8.35 -8.57 -8.03
C ASP A 60 8.26 -8.22 -6.55
N LEU A 61 9.40 -8.25 -5.84
CA LEU A 61 9.47 -7.79 -4.45
C LEU A 61 9.43 -6.26 -4.40
N HIS A 62 8.47 -5.71 -3.65
CA HIS A 62 8.27 -4.29 -3.51
C HIS A 62 8.03 -3.89 -2.04
N ILE A 63 8.44 -2.67 -1.71
CA ILE A 63 8.10 -2.04 -0.43
C ILE A 63 7.02 -1.01 -0.69
N TYR A 64 5.85 -1.23 -0.11
CA TYR A 64 4.71 -0.31 -0.16
C TYR A 64 4.78 0.64 1.02
N VAL A 65 4.73 1.94 0.74
CA VAL A 65 4.85 2.98 1.76
C VAL A 65 3.76 4.03 1.63
N GLY A 66 3.37 4.62 2.74
CA GLY A 66 2.42 5.74 2.77
C GLY A 66 3.05 7.06 2.29
N SER A 67 2.20 8.06 2.07
CA SER A 67 2.60 9.37 1.52
C SER A 67 3.65 10.10 2.35
N ALA A 68 3.55 10.03 3.67
CA ALA A 68 4.47 10.70 4.58
C ALA A 68 5.88 10.11 4.48
N ILE A 69 5.99 8.78 4.55
CA ILE A 69 7.26 8.05 4.47
C ILE A 69 7.93 8.27 3.12
N TYR A 70 7.14 8.21 2.04
CA TYR A 70 7.66 8.46 0.70
C TYR A 70 8.26 9.87 0.56
N ARG A 71 7.56 10.89 1.08
CA ARG A 71 8.06 12.28 1.08
C ARG A 71 9.33 12.44 1.93
N PHE A 72 9.37 11.83 3.12
CA PHE A 72 10.55 11.86 3.97
C PHE A 72 11.75 11.19 3.30
N TYR A 73 11.51 10.09 2.57
CA TYR A 73 12.57 9.43 1.84
C TYR A 73 13.13 10.30 0.71
N VAL A 74 12.27 10.94 -0.07
CA VAL A 74 12.69 11.90 -1.11
C VAL A 74 13.48 13.07 -0.51
N GLN A 75 13.03 13.61 0.64
CA GLN A 75 13.74 14.66 1.35
C GLN A 75 15.11 14.20 1.85
N ALA A 76 15.19 13.00 2.43
CA ALA A 76 16.44 12.43 2.91
C ALA A 76 17.46 12.24 1.78
N LEU A 77 17.03 11.74 0.62
CA LEU A 77 17.89 11.61 -0.57
C LEU A 77 18.38 12.98 -1.06
N GLY A 78 17.55 14.01 -0.99
CA GLY A 78 17.94 15.38 -1.32
C GLY A 78 19.05 15.93 -0.40
N VAL A 79 18.98 15.64 0.89
CA VAL A 79 19.99 16.06 1.88
C VAL A 79 21.29 15.29 1.70
N VAL A 80 21.24 13.97 1.54
CA VAL A 80 22.43 13.13 1.31
C VAL A 80 23.16 13.55 0.03
N GLY A 81 22.43 13.84 -1.04
CA GLY A 81 23.01 14.37 -2.28
C GLY A 81 23.67 15.75 -2.11
N ALA A 82 23.27 16.56 -1.12
CA ALA A 82 23.82 17.88 -0.88
C ALA A 82 25.24 17.87 -0.32
N GLY A 83 25.58 16.83 0.47
CA GLY A 83 26.91 16.73 1.12
C GLY A 83 27.98 15.96 0.35
N SER A 84 27.61 15.18 -0.66
CA SER A 84 28.49 14.20 -1.29
C SER A 84 29.10 14.65 -2.64
N GLY A 85 28.90 15.90 -3.08
CA GLY A 85 29.45 16.36 -4.35
C GLY A 85 28.92 15.63 -5.60
N ILE A 86 27.89 14.84 -5.46
CA ILE A 86 27.28 14.09 -6.58
C ILE A 86 26.41 15.06 -7.38
N GLU A 87 26.84 15.36 -8.60
CA GLU A 87 26.16 16.29 -9.51
C GLU A 87 24.78 15.84 -10.02
N ASN A 88 24.30 14.65 -9.61
CA ASN A 88 23.09 14.02 -10.13
C ASN A 88 21.79 14.32 -9.34
N LYS A 89 21.75 15.40 -8.57
CA LYS A 89 20.55 15.78 -7.78
C LYS A 89 19.29 15.99 -8.62
N GLY A 90 19.43 16.47 -9.84
CA GLY A 90 18.30 16.74 -10.73
C GLY A 90 17.70 15.49 -11.37
N THR A 91 18.49 14.47 -11.64
CA THR A 91 18.06 13.24 -12.33
C THR A 91 17.23 12.32 -11.42
N LEU A 92 17.55 12.25 -10.13
CA LEU A 92 16.76 11.47 -9.16
C LEU A 92 15.34 12.05 -8.97
N TRP A 93 15.17 13.35 -9.11
CA TRP A 93 13.88 14.03 -8.91
C TRP A 93 12.96 13.98 -10.12
N PHE A 94 13.50 13.86 -11.33
CA PHE A 94 12.76 14.01 -12.58
C PHE A 94 12.68 12.73 -13.42
N ASN A 95 13.39 11.67 -13.07
CA ASN A 95 13.53 10.51 -13.95
C ASN A 95 12.40 9.48 -13.88
N GLY A 96 11.35 9.71 -13.10
CA GLY A 96 10.18 8.81 -13.05
C GLY A 96 10.48 7.34 -12.73
N THR A 97 11.73 7.01 -12.42
CA THR A 97 12.13 5.66 -12.01
C THR A 97 11.64 5.40 -10.59
N PRO A 98 11.09 4.22 -10.28
CA PRO A 98 10.73 3.88 -8.92
C PRO A 98 11.95 4.02 -8.03
N LEU A 99 11.79 4.69 -6.87
CA LEU A 99 12.84 4.78 -5.86
C LEU A 99 13.18 3.38 -5.37
N THR A 100 14.45 3.16 -5.07
CA THR A 100 14.95 1.86 -4.58
C THR A 100 15.71 2.04 -3.28
N VAL A 101 15.60 1.07 -2.38
CA VAL A 101 16.43 0.92 -1.19
C VAL A 101 16.99 -0.49 -1.19
N ASP A 102 18.32 -0.61 -1.07
CA ASP A 102 19.04 -1.89 -1.07
C ASP A 102 18.63 -2.83 -2.24
N GLY A 103 18.35 -2.24 -3.41
CA GLY A 103 17.92 -2.98 -4.60
C GLY A 103 16.42 -3.29 -4.68
N VAL A 104 15.66 -3.06 -3.61
CA VAL A 104 14.20 -3.27 -3.59
C VAL A 104 13.47 -1.99 -4.00
N LYS A 105 12.49 -2.12 -4.88
CA LYS A 105 11.69 -1.00 -5.37
C LYS A 105 10.71 -0.52 -4.31
N ILE A 106 10.57 0.80 -4.17
CA ILE A 106 9.59 1.43 -3.29
C ILE A 106 8.41 1.92 -4.11
N TYR A 107 7.21 1.53 -3.71
CA TYR A 107 5.97 2.01 -4.30
C TYR A 107 5.17 2.84 -3.32
N TYR A 108 4.74 4.00 -3.81
CA TYR A 108 3.82 4.86 -3.09
C TYR A 108 2.42 4.27 -3.09
N SER A 109 1.85 4.09 -1.93
CA SER A 109 0.47 3.64 -1.73
C SER A 109 -0.31 4.66 -0.88
N PRO A 110 -1.20 5.46 -1.49
CA PRO A 110 -1.88 6.54 -0.77
C PRO A 110 -2.85 6.05 0.31
N GLY A 111 -3.28 4.80 0.22
CA GLY A 111 -4.17 4.17 1.20
C GLY A 111 -3.48 3.52 2.39
N MET A 112 -2.15 3.54 2.44
CA MET A 112 -1.39 2.95 3.54
C MET A 112 -1.59 3.74 4.83
N PRO A 113 -1.83 3.06 5.98
CA PRO A 113 -1.89 3.72 7.28
C PRO A 113 -0.63 4.53 7.59
N ALA A 114 -0.80 5.58 8.39
CA ALA A 114 0.33 6.42 8.78
C ALA A 114 1.39 5.59 9.52
N ASN A 115 2.65 5.84 9.20
CA ASN A 115 3.80 5.18 9.81
C ASN A 115 3.87 3.64 9.59
N SER A 116 3.16 3.13 8.57
CA SER A 116 3.18 1.71 8.22
C SER A 116 3.88 1.50 6.87
N MET A 117 4.57 0.38 6.74
CA MET A 117 5.19 -0.11 5.51
C MET A 117 4.93 -1.61 5.38
N VAL A 118 4.77 -2.07 4.14
CA VAL A 118 4.64 -3.50 3.87
C VAL A 118 5.63 -3.87 2.76
N ALA A 119 6.48 -4.85 3.04
CA ALA A 119 7.34 -5.45 2.01
C ALA A 119 6.74 -6.80 1.61
N ALA A 120 6.41 -6.97 0.34
CA ALA A 120 5.80 -8.18 -0.19
C ALA A 120 6.07 -8.34 -1.69
N GLU A 121 6.01 -9.58 -2.15
CA GLU A 121 5.93 -9.89 -3.58
C GLU A 121 4.53 -9.54 -4.10
N VAL A 122 4.45 -8.93 -5.27
CA VAL A 122 3.16 -8.62 -5.92
C VAL A 122 2.32 -9.87 -6.13
N SER A 123 2.97 -10.97 -6.51
CA SER A 123 2.35 -12.28 -6.73
C SER A 123 1.78 -12.91 -5.45
N ASN A 124 2.16 -12.42 -4.27
CA ASN A 124 1.68 -12.90 -2.98
C ASN A 124 0.47 -12.09 -2.45
N LEU A 125 0.10 -11.02 -3.13
CA LEU A 125 -1.01 -10.16 -2.76
C LEU A 125 -2.18 -10.34 -3.74
N PHE A 126 -3.32 -10.76 -3.26
CA PHE A 126 -4.49 -11.05 -4.09
C PHE A 126 -5.61 -10.05 -3.83
N PHE A 127 -6.13 -9.50 -4.90
CA PHE A 127 -7.38 -8.75 -4.89
C PHE A 127 -8.45 -9.58 -5.60
N GLY A 128 -9.50 -9.93 -4.87
CA GLY A 128 -10.64 -10.68 -5.39
C GLY A 128 -11.83 -9.76 -5.62
N CYS A 129 -12.49 -9.92 -6.74
CA CYS A 129 -13.81 -9.34 -7.00
C CYS A 129 -14.80 -10.47 -7.24
N GLY A 130 -16.10 -10.18 -7.14
CA GLY A 130 -17.15 -11.12 -7.50
C GLY A 130 -17.16 -11.48 -8.98
N LEU A 131 -18.27 -11.95 -9.49
CA LEU A 131 -18.43 -12.18 -10.93
C LEU A 131 -18.19 -10.86 -11.67
N GLU A 132 -17.54 -10.93 -12.83
CA GLU A 132 -17.25 -9.77 -13.66
C GLU A 132 -18.53 -8.98 -14.03
N SER A 133 -19.66 -9.69 -14.16
CA SER A 133 -20.99 -9.09 -14.32
C SER A 133 -21.45 -8.26 -13.12
N ASP A 134 -21.08 -8.66 -11.90
CA ASP A 134 -21.49 -7.98 -10.66
C ASP A 134 -20.64 -6.73 -10.40
N PHE A 135 -19.44 -6.68 -10.96
CA PHE A 135 -18.51 -5.55 -10.78
C PHE A 135 -19.04 -4.25 -11.39
N ASN A 136 -19.85 -4.36 -12.42
CA ASN A 136 -20.42 -3.23 -13.17
C ASN A 136 -21.95 -3.15 -13.09
N GLU A 137 -22.58 -3.79 -12.12
CA GLU A 137 -24.05 -3.70 -11.98
C GLU A 137 -24.45 -2.30 -11.50
N ILE A 138 -24.79 -1.46 -12.44
CA ILE A 138 -25.37 -0.14 -12.20
C ILE A 138 -26.81 -0.16 -12.72
N ARG A 139 -27.77 0.06 -11.83
CA ARG A 139 -29.20 0.17 -12.18
C ARG A 139 -29.72 1.54 -11.77
N LEU A 140 -30.27 2.24 -12.74
CA LEU A 140 -31.06 3.43 -12.52
C LEU A 140 -32.54 3.05 -12.59
N ILE A 141 -33.30 3.32 -11.54
CA ILE A 141 -34.73 3.08 -11.48
C ILE A 141 -35.43 4.42 -11.31
N ASP A 142 -36.29 4.75 -12.28
CA ASP A 142 -37.22 5.86 -12.14
C ASP A 142 -38.32 5.44 -11.20
N MET A 143 -38.48 6.16 -10.10
CA MET A 143 -39.52 5.88 -9.10
C MET A 143 -40.89 6.40 -9.50
N ALA A 144 -40.98 7.22 -10.57
CA ALA A 144 -42.25 7.76 -11.06
C ALA A 144 -43.23 6.65 -11.45
N GLU A 145 -42.73 5.55 -12.01
CA GLU A 145 -43.56 4.41 -12.39
C GLU A 145 -43.96 3.49 -11.20
N ILE A 146 -43.26 3.61 -10.05
CA ILE A 146 -43.40 2.74 -8.90
C ILE A 146 -44.27 3.40 -7.81
N ASP A 147 -43.96 4.64 -7.45
CA ASP A 147 -44.61 5.37 -6.36
C ASP A 147 -45.11 6.77 -6.75
N GLY A 148 -44.98 7.16 -8.03
CA GLY A 148 -45.39 8.47 -8.53
C GLY A 148 -44.47 9.62 -8.10
N SER A 149 -43.32 9.33 -7.45
CA SER A 149 -42.36 10.35 -7.05
C SER A 149 -41.42 10.72 -8.21
N GLN A 150 -40.90 11.95 -8.20
CA GLN A 150 -39.89 12.40 -9.16
C GLN A 150 -38.44 12.00 -8.73
N ASN A 151 -38.32 10.95 -7.93
CA ASN A 151 -37.04 10.47 -7.44
C ASN A 151 -36.45 9.42 -8.39
N VAL A 152 -35.13 9.42 -8.51
CA VAL A 152 -34.38 8.37 -9.21
C VAL A 152 -33.59 7.58 -8.18
N ARG A 153 -33.77 6.25 -8.18
CA ARG A 153 -33.00 5.37 -7.32
C ARG A 153 -31.81 4.84 -8.11
N PHE A 154 -30.60 5.11 -7.59
CA PHE A 154 -29.35 4.53 -8.08
C PHE A 154 -29.02 3.31 -7.22
N ILE A 155 -28.83 2.16 -7.85
CA ILE A 155 -28.41 0.93 -7.20
C ILE A 155 -27.08 0.49 -7.83
N GLN A 156 -26.06 0.39 -7.00
CA GLN A 156 -24.77 -0.18 -7.39
C GLN A 156 -24.47 -1.34 -6.44
N ARG A 157 -24.08 -2.47 -6.99
CA ARG A 157 -23.66 -3.64 -6.23
C ARG A 157 -22.29 -4.07 -6.72
N TRP A 158 -21.39 -4.31 -5.80
CA TRP A 158 -20.08 -4.86 -6.10
C TRP A 158 -19.59 -5.66 -4.89
N LYS A 159 -18.72 -6.61 -5.15
CA LYS A 159 -18.08 -7.43 -4.12
C LYS A 159 -16.58 -7.34 -4.35
N ALA A 160 -15.85 -7.06 -3.30
CA ALA A 160 -14.40 -7.04 -3.32
C ALA A 160 -13.87 -7.62 -2.03
N GLY A 161 -12.70 -8.16 -2.08
CA GLY A 161 -11.97 -8.65 -0.92
C GLY A 161 -10.49 -8.76 -1.24
N ILE A 162 -9.69 -8.89 -0.22
CA ILE A 162 -8.25 -9.08 -0.36
C ILE A 162 -7.81 -10.30 0.43
N GLN A 163 -6.72 -10.90 -0.01
CA GLN A 163 -6.06 -11.99 0.69
C GLN A 163 -4.60 -12.04 0.26
N TYR A 164 -3.75 -12.61 1.08
CA TYR A 164 -2.36 -12.96 0.75
C TYR A 164 -2.17 -14.48 0.76
N GLY A 165 -1.14 -14.95 0.10
CA GLY A 165 -0.83 -16.37 0.00
C GLY A 165 0.02 -16.86 1.18
N ILE A 166 1.26 -16.38 1.26
CA ILE A 166 2.25 -16.83 2.24
C ILE A 166 2.59 -15.68 3.17
N ARG A 167 2.16 -15.80 4.45
CA ARG A 167 2.39 -14.76 5.47
C ARG A 167 3.88 -14.54 5.76
N GLN A 168 4.67 -15.62 5.76
CA GLN A 168 6.10 -15.58 6.12
C GLN A 168 6.96 -14.79 5.12
N ASP A 169 6.45 -14.57 3.91
CA ASP A 169 7.12 -13.82 2.85
C ASP A 169 6.67 -12.34 2.80
N ILE A 170 5.89 -11.91 3.79
CA ILE A 170 5.41 -10.53 3.90
C ILE A 170 5.90 -9.94 5.21
N ILE A 171 6.52 -8.76 5.13
CA ILE A 171 7.03 -8.02 6.29
C ILE A 171 6.11 -6.85 6.58
N LEU A 172 5.53 -6.81 7.75
CA LEU A 172 4.75 -5.70 8.27
C LEU A 172 5.60 -4.87 9.23
N TYR A 173 5.79 -3.59 8.88
CA TYR A 173 6.35 -2.55 9.75
C TYR A 173 5.20 -1.66 10.23
N GLN A 174 4.93 -1.68 11.52
CA GLN A 174 3.88 -0.87 12.15
C GLN A 174 4.16 -0.59 13.63
#